data_9bb351c6018978c994e77434dbda27b9
#
_entry.id   9bb351c6018978c994e77434dbda27b9
#
_cell.length_a   1.000
_cell.length_b   1.000
_cell.length_c   1.000
_cell.angle_alpha   90.00
_cell.angle_beta   90.00
_cell.angle_gamma   90.00
#
_symmetry.space_group_name_H-M   'P 1'
#
loop_
_entity.id
_entity.type
_entity.pdbx_description
1 polymer ?
#
loop_
_entity_poly.entity_id
_entity_poly.type
_entity_poly.pdbx_seq_one_letter_code
_entity_poly.pdbx_strand_id
1 'polypeptide(L)'
;MKNLLISLLLCILAMGAQAQLKPRVVILTDIGQPDLEPDDTESLVHLLCYADQLEIEGIITSTGWNCDPYPTKSAAYRDSVVEAYGADVHNLMKRSDQMAFLSLEKENGCQEMGYWPSVEYIRSRSVM
;
A
#
# COMPACT_ATOMS: atom_id res chain seq x y z
N MET A 1 46.11 -13.49 -7.67
CA MET A 1 45.65 -12.13 -7.30
C MET A 1 44.39 -11.68 -8.05
N LYS A 2 44.33 -11.75 -9.39
CA LYS A 2 43.11 -11.38 -10.16
C LYS A 2 41.82 -12.09 -9.69
N ASN A 3 41.89 -13.41 -9.48
CA ASN A 3 40.71 -14.19 -9.07
C ASN A 3 40.27 -13.88 -7.63
N LEU A 4 41.20 -13.52 -6.75
CA LEU A 4 40.87 -13.09 -5.38
C LEU A 4 40.17 -11.73 -5.36
N LEU A 5 40.60 -10.80 -6.21
CA LEU A 5 39.97 -9.49 -6.36
C LEU A 5 38.54 -9.61 -6.95
N ILE A 6 38.36 -10.49 -7.92
CA ILE A 6 37.03 -10.75 -8.51
C ILE A 6 36.10 -11.41 -7.48
N SER A 7 36.56 -12.38 -6.70
CA SER A 7 35.80 -12.99 -5.61
C SER A 7 35.40 -11.96 -4.54
N LEU A 8 36.34 -11.10 -4.15
CA LEU A 8 36.07 -10.06 -3.16
C LEU A 8 35.03 -9.05 -3.67
N LEU A 9 35.15 -8.65 -4.93
CA LEU A 9 34.20 -7.75 -5.57
C LEU A 9 32.79 -8.36 -5.68
N LEU A 10 32.69 -9.65 -6.03
CA LEU A 10 31.42 -10.40 -6.05
C LEU A 10 30.80 -10.53 -4.66
N CYS A 11 31.60 -10.75 -3.61
CA CYS A 11 31.11 -10.79 -2.23
C CYS A 11 30.58 -9.41 -1.78
N ILE A 12 31.26 -8.31 -2.14
CA ILE A 12 30.82 -6.96 -1.80
C ILE A 12 29.52 -6.62 -2.52
N LEU A 13 29.37 -7.00 -3.79
CA LEU A 13 28.13 -6.80 -4.56
C LEU A 13 26.96 -7.64 -4.01
N ALA A 14 27.23 -8.85 -3.52
CA ALA A 14 26.20 -9.71 -2.92
C ALA A 14 25.72 -9.21 -1.54
N MET A 15 26.51 -8.47 -0.80
CA MET A 15 26.12 -7.89 0.49
C MET A 15 25.23 -6.66 0.37
N GLY A 16 25.10 -6.06 -0.84
CA GLY A 16 24.32 -4.85 -1.07
C GLY A 16 22.85 -5.06 -1.45
N ALA A 17 22.43 -6.30 -1.69
CA ALA A 17 21.08 -6.59 -2.19
C ALA A 17 20.18 -7.25 -1.13
N GLN A 18 20.05 -6.63 0.04
CA GLN A 18 18.98 -7.02 0.94
C GLN A 18 17.74 -6.18 0.57
N ALA A 19 16.69 -6.86 0.11
CA ALA A 19 15.41 -6.23 -0.09
C ALA A 19 14.94 -5.64 1.25
N GLN A 20 14.63 -4.35 1.26
CA GLN A 20 14.09 -3.70 2.44
C GLN A 20 12.63 -4.11 2.57
N LEU A 21 12.27 -4.74 3.69
CA LEU A 21 10.89 -5.11 3.98
C LEU A 21 10.08 -3.88 4.36
N LYS A 22 8.82 -3.87 3.93
CA LYS A 22 7.85 -2.86 4.31
C LYS A 22 7.46 -2.98 5.79
N PRO A 23 7.24 -1.87 6.50
CA PRO A 23 6.51 -1.91 7.76
C PRO A 23 5.07 -2.37 7.52
N ARG A 24 4.58 -3.26 8.39
CA ARG A 24 3.22 -3.79 8.32
C ARG A 24 2.27 -2.88 9.08
N VAL A 25 1.13 -2.57 8.47
CA VAL A 25 0.13 -1.66 9.04
C VAL A 25 -1.27 -2.25 8.96
N VAL A 26 -2.05 -2.02 10.00
CA VAL A 26 -3.51 -2.17 10.00
C VAL A 26 -4.10 -0.79 10.17
N ILE A 27 -5.01 -0.43 9.28
CA ILE A 27 -5.68 0.88 9.27
C ILE A 27 -7.04 0.72 9.93
N LEU A 28 -7.32 1.55 10.93
CA LEU A 28 -8.65 1.70 11.50
C LEU A 28 -9.18 3.07 11.07
N THR A 29 -10.39 3.10 10.55
CA THR A 29 -11.01 4.32 10.04
C THR A 29 -12.50 4.31 10.34
N ASP A 30 -13.04 5.44 10.72
CA ASP A 30 -14.48 5.67 10.79
C ASP A 30 -15.00 6.47 9.59
N ILE A 31 -14.36 6.26 8.43
CA ILE A 31 -14.62 6.93 7.16
C ILE A 31 -16.11 7.14 6.93
N GLY A 32 -16.49 8.41 6.87
CA GLY A 32 -17.86 8.88 6.71
C GLY A 32 -18.16 9.36 5.31
N GLN A 33 -19.27 10.09 5.19
CA GLN A 33 -19.68 10.68 3.94
C GLN A 33 -18.68 11.77 3.51
N PRO A 34 -18.06 11.68 2.32
CA PRO A 34 -16.98 12.58 1.92
C PRO A 34 -17.34 14.08 1.92
N ASP A 35 -18.62 14.41 1.68
CA ASP A 35 -19.07 15.80 1.67
C ASP A 35 -19.25 16.40 3.09
N LEU A 36 -19.28 15.55 4.11
CA LEU A 36 -19.48 15.96 5.50
C LEU A 36 -18.22 15.78 6.36
N GLU A 37 -17.48 14.72 6.10
CA GLU A 37 -16.25 14.34 6.83
C GLU A 37 -15.22 13.80 5.84
N PRO A 38 -14.50 14.69 5.14
CA PRO A 38 -13.54 14.29 4.11
C PRO A 38 -12.20 13.78 4.67
N ASP A 39 -11.89 14.04 5.93
CA ASP A 39 -10.58 13.83 6.55
C ASP A 39 -10.08 12.39 6.48
N ASP A 40 -10.91 11.41 6.81
CA ASP A 40 -10.57 10.00 6.70
C ASP A 40 -10.43 9.56 5.22
N THR A 41 -11.27 10.09 4.36
CA THR A 41 -11.17 9.86 2.90
C THR A 41 -9.84 10.38 2.37
N GLU A 42 -9.46 11.62 2.72
CA GLU A 42 -8.20 12.23 2.32
C GLU A 42 -7.00 11.47 2.89
N SER A 43 -7.08 11.08 4.17
CA SER A 43 -6.04 10.31 4.85
C SER A 43 -5.82 8.95 4.18
N LEU A 44 -6.89 8.25 3.81
CA LEU A 44 -6.80 6.96 3.12
C LEU A 44 -6.23 7.12 1.70
N VAL A 45 -6.61 8.17 0.97
CA VAL A 45 -6.02 8.50 -0.34
C VAL A 45 -4.51 8.73 -0.18
N HIS A 46 -4.10 9.55 0.81
CA HIS A 46 -2.67 9.79 1.06
C HIS A 46 -1.92 8.50 1.38
N LEU A 47 -2.48 7.64 2.24
CA LEU A 47 -1.86 6.36 2.58
C LEU A 47 -1.65 5.49 1.34
N LEU A 48 -2.65 5.39 0.47
CA LEU A 48 -2.57 4.59 -0.75
C LEU A 48 -1.58 5.15 -1.78
N CYS A 49 -1.30 6.46 -1.76
CA CYS A 49 -0.22 7.04 -2.56
C CYS A 49 1.19 6.56 -2.14
N TYR A 50 1.32 5.94 -0.97
CA TYR A 50 2.56 5.36 -0.44
C TYR A 50 2.45 3.85 -0.22
N ALA A 51 1.52 3.18 -0.90
CA ALA A 51 1.29 1.76 -0.73
C ALA A 51 2.47 0.88 -1.17
N ASP A 52 3.39 1.41 -1.97
CA ASP A 52 4.66 0.77 -2.29
C ASP A 52 5.63 0.67 -1.10
N GLN A 53 5.40 1.45 -0.04
CA GLN A 53 6.25 1.52 1.14
C GLN A 53 5.63 0.86 2.39
N LEU A 54 4.37 0.47 2.32
CA LEU A 54 3.62 -0.10 3.44
C LEU A 54 3.02 -1.45 3.05
N GLU A 55 3.16 -2.45 3.92
CA GLU A 55 2.40 -3.69 3.79
C GLU A 55 1.06 -3.53 4.49
N ILE A 56 0.01 -3.35 3.71
CA ILE A 56 -1.36 -3.14 4.20
C ILE A 56 -1.96 -4.48 4.59
N GLU A 57 -2.01 -4.76 5.88
CA GLU A 57 -2.55 -6.00 6.45
C GLU A 57 -4.07 -5.98 6.58
N GLY A 58 -4.68 -4.83 6.46
CA GLY A 58 -6.13 -4.66 6.46
C GLY A 58 -6.57 -3.23 6.66
N ILE A 59 -7.76 -2.92 6.16
CA ILE A 59 -8.48 -1.68 6.43
C ILE A 59 -9.78 -2.05 7.12
N ILE A 60 -9.91 -1.67 8.38
CA ILE A 60 -11.06 -1.95 9.22
C ILE A 60 -11.89 -0.70 9.34
N THR A 61 -13.15 -0.76 8.90
CA THR A 61 -14.08 0.36 9.08
C THR A 61 -14.86 0.20 10.37
N SER A 62 -15.05 1.30 11.07
CA SER A 62 -15.85 1.37 12.30
C SER A 62 -16.95 2.42 12.15
N THR A 63 -17.79 2.54 13.18
CA THR A 63 -18.81 3.58 13.23
C THR A 63 -18.21 4.84 13.82
N GLY A 64 -18.31 5.95 13.09
CA GLY A 64 -17.87 7.26 13.56
C GLY A 64 -18.83 7.89 14.59
N TRP A 65 -18.45 9.06 15.08
CA TRP A 65 -19.22 9.81 16.07
C TRP A 65 -20.60 10.26 15.55
N ASN A 66 -20.74 10.43 14.26
CA ASN A 66 -22.00 10.77 13.57
C ASN A 66 -23.02 9.62 13.56
N CYS A 67 -22.64 8.47 14.16
CA CYS A 67 -23.54 7.33 14.36
C CYS A 67 -24.32 6.91 13.11
N ASP A 68 -23.66 6.85 11.95
CA ASP A 68 -24.30 6.17 10.83
C ASP A 68 -24.58 4.72 11.27
N PRO A 69 -25.84 4.32 11.43
CA PRO A 69 -26.18 3.00 11.93
C PRO A 69 -25.85 1.88 10.92
N TYR A 70 -25.29 2.25 9.77
CA TYR A 70 -25.03 1.33 8.68
C TYR A 70 -23.52 1.21 8.40
N PRO A 71 -22.80 0.30 9.06
CA PRO A 71 -21.39 0.07 8.80
C PRO A 71 -21.10 -0.31 7.33
N THR A 72 -22.11 -0.76 6.60
CA THR A 72 -22.02 -1.02 5.16
C THR A 72 -21.73 0.23 4.32
N LYS A 73 -22.12 1.43 4.78
CA LYS A 73 -21.79 2.67 4.07
C LYS A 73 -20.32 3.04 4.22
N SER A 74 -19.77 2.93 5.43
CA SER A 74 -18.35 3.16 5.67
C SER A 74 -17.48 2.20 4.83
N ALA A 75 -17.88 0.94 4.73
CA ALA A 75 -17.24 -0.02 3.85
C ALA A 75 -17.32 0.41 2.37
N ALA A 76 -18.46 0.94 1.91
CA ALA A 76 -18.63 1.42 0.55
C ALA A 76 -17.76 2.65 0.25
N TYR A 77 -17.63 3.58 1.20
CA TYR A 77 -16.72 4.74 1.06
C TYR A 77 -15.25 4.30 0.99
N ARG A 78 -14.81 3.44 1.88
CA ARG A 78 -13.48 2.80 1.80
C ARG A 78 -13.26 2.16 0.44
N ASP A 79 -14.20 1.36 -0.03
CA ASP A 79 -14.07 0.62 -1.28
C ASP A 79 -14.00 1.55 -2.50
N SER A 80 -14.69 2.70 -2.46
CA SER A 80 -14.59 3.71 -3.51
C SER A 80 -13.19 4.34 -3.59
N VAL A 81 -12.54 4.56 -2.45
CA VAL A 81 -11.15 5.05 -2.41
C VAL A 81 -10.18 3.99 -2.95
N VAL A 82 -10.37 2.72 -2.58
CA VAL A 82 -9.55 1.61 -3.08
C VAL A 82 -9.73 1.41 -4.59
N GLU A 83 -10.93 1.62 -5.13
CA GLU A 83 -11.18 1.61 -6.58
C GLU A 83 -10.48 2.76 -7.30
N ALA A 84 -10.56 3.97 -6.75
CA ALA A 84 -9.85 5.13 -7.29
C ALA A 84 -8.33 4.88 -7.32
N TYR A 85 -7.77 4.29 -6.25
CA TYR A 85 -6.38 3.85 -6.23
C TYR A 85 -6.08 2.87 -7.37
N GLY A 86 -6.92 1.86 -7.59
CA GLY A 86 -6.75 0.89 -8.68
C GLY A 86 -6.73 1.54 -10.06
N ALA A 87 -7.53 2.59 -10.27
CA ALA A 87 -7.51 3.35 -11.52
C ALA A 87 -6.20 4.14 -11.73
N ASP A 88 -5.55 4.55 -10.63
CA ASP A 88 -4.39 5.44 -10.66
C ASP A 88 -3.05 4.75 -10.35
N VAL A 89 -3.06 3.52 -9.85
CA VAL A 89 -1.84 2.83 -9.39
C VAL A 89 -0.72 2.80 -10.45
N HIS A 90 -1.06 2.60 -11.70
CA HIS A 90 -0.07 2.63 -12.79
C HIS A 90 0.57 4.01 -13.00
N ASN A 91 -0.12 5.10 -12.66
CA ASN A 91 0.44 6.44 -12.68
C ASN A 91 1.32 6.69 -11.45
N LEU A 92 0.92 6.17 -10.29
CA LEU A 92 1.74 6.20 -9.08
C LEU A 92 3.06 5.45 -9.30
N MET A 93 3.02 4.26 -9.89
CA MET A 93 4.20 3.47 -10.24
C MET A 93 5.19 4.25 -11.10
N LYS A 94 4.69 5.04 -12.07
CA LYS A 94 5.54 5.88 -12.94
C LYS A 94 6.21 7.05 -12.19
N ARG A 95 5.64 7.49 -11.06
CA ARG A 95 6.14 8.60 -10.24
C ARG A 95 6.95 8.15 -9.03
N SER A 96 6.94 6.85 -8.74
CA SER A 96 7.74 6.30 -7.65
C SER A 96 9.22 6.53 -7.92
N ASP A 97 9.97 6.92 -6.89
CA ASP A 97 11.43 7.00 -6.92
C ASP A 97 12.08 5.61 -6.92
N GLN A 98 11.27 4.57 -6.82
CA GLN A 98 11.73 3.19 -6.86
C GLN A 98 12.25 2.84 -8.25
N MET A 99 13.19 1.93 -8.31
CA MET A 99 13.66 1.38 -9.58
C MET A 99 12.50 0.68 -10.30
N ALA A 100 12.44 0.81 -11.61
CA ALA A 100 11.30 0.36 -12.42
C ALA A 100 10.92 -1.12 -12.17
N PHE A 101 11.86 -2.00 -11.90
CA PHE A 101 11.61 -3.40 -11.59
C PHE A 101 11.01 -3.64 -10.19
N LEU A 102 11.11 -2.67 -9.28
CA LEU A 102 10.51 -2.71 -7.95
C LEU A 102 9.12 -2.05 -7.92
N SER A 103 8.76 -1.29 -8.93
CA SER A 103 7.48 -0.60 -9.03
C SER A 103 6.40 -1.45 -9.71
N LEU A 104 6.48 -2.77 -9.59
CA LEU A 104 5.50 -3.67 -10.16
C LEU A 104 4.34 -3.91 -9.19
N GLU A 105 3.12 -3.75 -9.70
CA GLU A 105 1.93 -4.17 -9.00
C GLU A 105 1.93 -5.70 -8.82
N LYS A 106 1.55 -6.18 -7.64
CA LYS A 106 1.42 -7.60 -7.34
C LYS A 106 0.05 -7.92 -6.77
N GLU A 107 -0.54 -8.99 -7.28
CA GLU A 107 -1.88 -9.43 -6.86
C GLU A 107 -1.96 -9.80 -5.38
N ASN A 108 -0.90 -10.42 -4.85
CA ASN A 108 -0.86 -10.91 -3.47
C ASN A 108 -0.12 -9.97 -2.51
N GLY A 109 0.13 -8.73 -2.92
CA GLY A 109 1.02 -7.84 -2.22
C GLY A 109 2.47 -8.36 -2.22
N CYS A 110 3.39 -7.53 -1.79
CA CYS A 110 4.78 -7.92 -1.60
C CYS A 110 5.34 -7.18 -0.40
N GLN A 111 5.96 -7.90 0.51
CA GLN A 111 6.56 -7.30 1.71
C GLN A 111 7.83 -6.49 1.41
N GLU A 112 8.31 -6.50 0.18
CA GLU A 112 9.46 -5.71 -0.24
C GLU A 112 9.04 -4.29 -0.64
N MET A 113 9.85 -3.30 -0.25
CA MET A 113 9.66 -1.91 -0.64
C MET A 113 9.62 -1.75 -2.16
N GLY A 114 8.77 -0.86 -2.66
CA GLY A 114 8.64 -0.53 -4.08
C GLY A 114 7.62 -1.36 -4.84
N TYR A 115 7.04 -2.39 -4.24
CA TYR A 115 5.96 -3.15 -4.86
C TYR A 115 4.59 -2.60 -4.43
N TRP A 116 3.71 -2.43 -5.40
CA TRP A 116 2.36 -1.90 -5.20
C TRP A 116 1.35 -3.03 -5.00
N PRO A 117 0.49 -2.98 -3.95
CA PRO A 117 -0.57 -3.96 -3.77
C PRO A 117 -1.67 -3.78 -4.82
N SER A 118 -2.30 -4.88 -5.23
CA SER A 118 -3.49 -4.81 -6.08
C SER A 118 -4.74 -4.44 -5.28
N VAL A 119 -5.78 -4.01 -5.97
CA VAL A 119 -7.10 -3.73 -5.37
C VAL A 119 -7.66 -4.98 -4.70
N GLU A 120 -7.54 -6.14 -5.35
CA GLU A 120 -8.00 -7.43 -4.84
C GLU A 120 -7.28 -7.81 -3.56
N TYR A 121 -5.97 -7.57 -3.49
CA TYR A 121 -5.18 -7.81 -2.29
C TYR A 121 -5.67 -6.96 -1.13
N ILE A 122 -5.82 -5.64 -1.33
CA ILE A 122 -6.31 -4.72 -0.29
C ILE A 122 -7.71 -5.12 0.17
N ARG A 123 -8.63 -5.40 -0.77
CA ARG A 123 -10.01 -5.79 -0.46
C ARG A 123 -10.11 -7.09 0.31
N SER A 124 -9.32 -8.09 -0.06
CA SER A 124 -9.34 -9.40 0.61
C SER A 124 -8.96 -9.34 2.09
N ARG A 125 -8.26 -8.28 2.49
CA ARG A 125 -7.80 -8.03 3.87
C ARG A 125 -8.60 -6.94 4.58
N SER A 126 -9.57 -6.34 3.90
CA SER A 126 -10.40 -5.28 4.46
C SER A 126 -11.69 -5.86 5.03
N VAL A 127 -12.05 -5.45 6.24
CA VAL A 127 -13.25 -5.92 6.96
C VAL A 127 -14.07 -4.74 7.47
N MET A 128 -15.33 -5.01 7.76
CA MET A 128 -16.23 -4.08 8.46
C MET A 128 -16.02 -4.19 9.96
#